data_4aad944f85df68be1bd2c567cec2ff4a
#
_entry.id   4aad944f85df68be1bd2c567cec2ff4a
#
_cell.length_a   1.000
_cell.length_b   1.000
_cell.length_c   1.000
_cell.angle_alpha   90.00
_cell.angle_beta   90.00
_cell.angle_gamma   90.00
#
_symmetry.space_group_name_H-M   'P 1'
#
loop_
_entity.id
_entity.type
_entity.pdbx_description
1 polymer ?
#
loop_
_entity_poly.entity_id
_entity_poly.type
_entity_poly.pdbx_seq_one_letter_code
_entity_poly.pdbx_strand_id
1 'polypeptide(L)'
;RELYRTIIDLLLTGGWATAKEDVDRTKCRAILQRWAWEAVKDAVTPAGLGVWPETITTNRTTPSVSAAMERPLDNVAPKQEYPGSSHYDHARVERRFLHRTLWEYLVSEHIATTFSAAKAAKALLPHIWFDPEWHVTLPMAIAAHRRRSRLVDLLWTHHTDSPTPAQKVVNDRLEELVLEVAAQTDPEDWNKANRARIRALRDNFAPHQPGLIASSAHWGSPSHVKAILAALLHVAPREVNNLINTLLKLNPTDTEAYS
;
A
#
# COMPACT_ATOMS: atom_id res chain seq x y z
N ARG A 1 -5.52 0.85 5.51
CA ARG A 1 -5.25 -0.59 5.47
C ARG A 1 -6.32 -1.39 6.21
N GLU A 2 -6.64 -1.07 7.46
CA GLU A 2 -7.69 -1.76 8.23
C GLU A 2 -9.07 -1.69 7.56
N LEU A 3 -9.42 -0.56 6.94
CA LEU A 3 -10.66 -0.41 6.18
C LEU A 3 -10.78 -1.48 5.06
N TYR A 4 -9.75 -1.65 4.23
CA TYR A 4 -9.78 -2.64 3.14
C TYR A 4 -9.85 -4.07 3.67
N ARG A 5 -9.14 -4.35 4.77
CA ARG A 5 -9.21 -5.62 5.45
C ARG A 5 -10.64 -5.93 5.90
N THR A 6 -11.27 -4.99 6.56
CA THR A 6 -12.67 -5.10 7.03
C THR A 6 -13.64 -5.28 5.86
N ILE A 7 -13.48 -4.51 4.78
CA ILE A 7 -14.32 -4.63 3.58
C ILE A 7 -14.20 -6.05 2.99
N ILE A 8 -12.98 -6.57 2.81
CA ILE A 8 -12.77 -7.93 2.27
C ILE A 8 -13.39 -8.97 3.19
N ASP A 9 -13.23 -8.86 4.51
CA ASP A 9 -13.82 -9.79 5.46
C ASP A 9 -15.36 -9.75 5.42
N LEU A 10 -15.96 -8.57 5.29
CA LEU A 10 -17.41 -8.42 5.11
C LEU A 10 -17.88 -9.05 3.80
N LEU A 11 -17.18 -8.83 2.69
CA LEU A 11 -17.52 -9.42 1.40
C LEU A 11 -17.42 -10.95 1.45
N LEU A 12 -16.35 -11.48 2.03
CA LEU A 12 -16.14 -12.94 2.17
C LEU A 12 -17.22 -13.62 3.01
N THR A 13 -17.78 -12.93 3.99
CA THR A 13 -18.83 -13.49 4.86
C THR A 13 -20.24 -13.21 4.37
N GLY A 14 -20.42 -12.58 3.20
CA GLY A 14 -21.73 -12.15 2.72
C GLY A 14 -22.38 -11.11 3.65
N GLY A 15 -21.59 -10.24 4.24
CA GLY A 15 -21.78 -9.40 5.42
C GLY A 15 -23.07 -8.59 5.58
N TRP A 16 -23.91 -8.58 4.58
CA TRP A 16 -25.24 -7.98 4.60
C TRP A 16 -26.35 -9.05 4.64
N ALA A 17 -26.00 -10.34 4.56
CA ALA A 17 -26.94 -11.46 4.63
C ALA A 17 -27.07 -11.98 6.06
N THR A 18 -28.28 -12.34 6.46
CA THR A 18 -28.60 -12.86 7.80
C THR A 18 -28.02 -14.24 8.10
N ALA A 19 -27.61 -14.99 7.08
CA ALA A 19 -26.96 -16.29 7.21
C ALA A 19 -25.45 -16.15 7.16
N LYS A 20 -24.78 -16.27 8.30
CA LYS A 20 -23.32 -16.39 8.39
C LYS A 20 -22.91 -17.78 7.91
N GLU A 21 -22.41 -17.88 6.70
CA GLU A 21 -21.72 -19.10 6.25
C GLU A 21 -20.40 -19.25 7.05
N ASP A 22 -20.11 -20.47 7.47
CA ASP A 22 -18.80 -20.80 8.10
C ASP A 22 -17.74 -20.89 7.01
N VAL A 23 -17.20 -19.71 6.67
CA VAL A 23 -16.22 -19.56 5.59
C VAL A 23 -14.83 -19.45 6.20
N ASP A 24 -13.90 -20.26 5.74
CA ASP A 24 -12.47 -20.09 6.04
C ASP A 24 -11.93 -18.81 5.36
N ARG A 25 -12.16 -17.68 6.03
CA ARG A 25 -11.74 -16.35 5.57
C ARG A 25 -10.24 -16.26 5.30
N THR A 26 -9.44 -16.90 6.14
CA THR A 26 -7.98 -16.89 5.99
C THR A 26 -7.57 -17.56 4.68
N LYS A 27 -8.18 -18.68 4.38
CA LYS A 27 -7.90 -19.43 3.15
C LYS A 27 -8.42 -18.71 1.91
N CYS A 28 -9.63 -18.16 1.95
CA CYS A 28 -10.18 -17.35 0.87
C CYS A 28 -9.30 -16.11 0.60
N ARG A 29 -8.87 -15.41 1.65
CA ARG A 29 -7.97 -14.26 1.52
C ARG A 29 -6.62 -14.66 0.89
N ALA A 30 -6.02 -15.76 1.30
CA ALA A 30 -4.76 -16.25 0.72
C ALA A 30 -4.91 -16.59 -0.78
N ILE A 31 -6.06 -17.13 -1.19
CA ILE A 31 -6.38 -17.38 -2.60
C ILE A 31 -6.48 -16.07 -3.37
N LEU A 32 -7.26 -15.09 -2.86
CA LEU A 32 -7.39 -13.77 -3.49
C LEU A 32 -6.07 -13.03 -3.61
N GLN A 33 -5.23 -13.05 -2.57
CA GLN A 33 -3.89 -12.46 -2.57
C GLN A 33 -3.01 -13.09 -3.65
N ARG A 34 -3.04 -14.41 -3.77
CA ARG A 34 -2.27 -15.12 -4.81
C ARG A 34 -2.78 -14.78 -6.20
N TRP A 35 -4.08 -14.79 -6.44
CA TRP A 35 -4.66 -14.41 -7.73
C TRP A 35 -4.29 -12.98 -8.10
N ALA A 36 -4.43 -12.06 -7.15
CA ALA A 36 -4.10 -10.66 -7.34
C ALA A 36 -2.63 -10.47 -7.75
N TRP A 37 -1.70 -11.15 -7.08
CA TRP A 37 -0.27 -11.09 -7.37
C TRP A 37 0.08 -11.74 -8.71
N GLU A 38 -0.40 -12.96 -8.98
CA GLU A 38 -0.10 -13.70 -10.21
C GLU A 38 -0.52 -12.93 -11.47
N ALA A 39 -1.56 -12.13 -11.38
CA ALA A 39 -2.05 -11.33 -12.50
C ALA A 39 -1.16 -10.13 -12.83
N VAL A 40 -0.42 -9.57 -11.86
CA VAL A 40 0.36 -8.33 -12.05
C VAL A 40 1.86 -8.53 -12.04
N LYS A 41 2.38 -9.63 -11.51
CA LYS A 41 3.83 -9.84 -11.30
C LYS A 41 4.67 -9.75 -12.55
N ASP A 42 4.13 -10.13 -13.71
CA ASP A 42 4.80 -10.17 -15.00
C ASP A 42 4.11 -9.25 -16.03
N ALA A 43 3.09 -8.50 -15.60
CA ALA A 43 2.31 -7.63 -16.46
C ALA A 43 3.00 -6.26 -16.58
N VAL A 44 3.82 -6.11 -17.61
CA VAL A 44 4.58 -4.89 -17.90
C VAL A 44 4.35 -4.42 -19.33
N THR A 45 4.41 -3.11 -19.54
CA THR A 45 4.44 -2.52 -20.89
C THR A 45 5.79 -2.81 -21.57
N PRO A 46 5.91 -2.60 -22.89
CA PRO A 46 7.21 -2.61 -23.58
C PRO A 46 8.24 -1.65 -22.98
N ALA A 47 7.80 -0.59 -22.31
CA ALA A 47 8.65 0.36 -21.59
C ALA A 47 9.05 -0.12 -20.16
N GLY A 48 8.61 -1.31 -19.75
CA GLY A 48 8.92 -1.87 -18.44
C GLY A 48 8.04 -1.35 -17.28
N LEU A 49 7.03 -0.53 -17.58
CA LEU A 49 6.06 -0.07 -16.57
C LEU A 49 5.03 -1.15 -16.27
N GLY A 50 4.56 -1.21 -15.03
CA GLY A 50 3.49 -2.12 -14.63
C GLY A 50 2.19 -1.84 -15.40
N VAL A 51 1.48 -2.90 -15.73
CA VAL A 51 0.13 -2.86 -16.29
C VAL A 51 -0.77 -3.71 -15.42
N TRP A 52 -1.90 -3.14 -15.02
CA TRP A 52 -2.90 -3.91 -14.31
C TRP A 52 -3.98 -4.33 -15.29
N PRO A 53 -4.17 -5.63 -15.51
CA PRO A 53 -5.18 -6.11 -16.43
C PRO A 53 -6.59 -5.81 -15.89
N GLU A 54 -7.59 -5.70 -16.77
CA GLU A 54 -8.98 -5.51 -16.33
C GLU A 54 -9.55 -6.75 -15.65
N THR A 55 -9.11 -7.93 -16.10
CA THR A 55 -9.55 -9.23 -15.59
C THR A 55 -8.36 -10.09 -15.23
N ILE A 56 -8.58 -11.05 -14.35
CA ILE A 56 -7.63 -12.09 -13.99
C ILE A 56 -8.12 -13.44 -14.53
N THR A 57 -7.21 -14.25 -15.03
CA THR A 57 -7.52 -15.63 -15.43
C THR A 57 -7.18 -16.59 -14.30
N THR A 58 -8.17 -17.34 -13.82
CA THR A 58 -7.99 -18.34 -12.78
C THR A 58 -8.30 -19.74 -13.33
N ASN A 59 -7.56 -20.76 -12.89
CA ASN A 59 -7.84 -22.14 -13.26
C ASN A 59 -8.93 -22.74 -12.35
N ARG A 60 -9.97 -23.32 -12.93
CA ARG A 60 -11.01 -24.06 -12.18
C ARG A 60 -10.45 -25.19 -11.32
N THR A 61 -9.38 -25.81 -11.81
CA THR A 61 -8.72 -26.95 -11.17
C THR A 61 -7.69 -26.57 -10.12
N THR A 62 -7.69 -25.33 -9.62
CA THR A 62 -6.83 -24.99 -8.49
C THR A 62 -7.29 -25.84 -7.29
N PRO A 63 -6.52 -26.85 -6.83
CA PRO A 63 -6.96 -27.83 -5.83
C PRO A 63 -7.36 -27.22 -4.48
N SER A 64 -7.10 -25.94 -4.31
CA SER A 64 -7.35 -25.16 -3.09
C SER A 64 -8.71 -24.48 -3.04
N VAL A 65 -9.48 -24.48 -4.12
CA VAL A 65 -10.82 -23.84 -4.15
C VAL A 65 -11.87 -24.94 -4.07
N SER A 66 -12.48 -25.10 -2.90
CA SER A 66 -13.65 -25.96 -2.72
C SER A 66 -14.92 -25.24 -3.18
N ALA A 67 -15.98 -25.99 -3.49
CA ALA A 67 -17.28 -25.42 -3.85
C ALA A 67 -17.81 -24.41 -2.79
N ALA A 68 -17.55 -24.69 -1.50
CA ALA A 68 -17.91 -23.79 -0.39
C ALA A 68 -17.19 -22.44 -0.41
N MET A 69 -16.05 -22.32 -1.11
CA MET A 69 -15.28 -21.09 -1.23
C MET A 69 -15.66 -20.28 -2.48
N GLU A 70 -16.30 -20.87 -3.47
CA GLU A 70 -16.59 -20.20 -4.74
C GLU A 70 -17.42 -18.93 -4.53
N ARG A 71 -18.55 -19.04 -3.81
CA ARG A 71 -19.44 -17.91 -3.55
C ARG A 71 -18.75 -16.79 -2.76
N PRO A 72 -18.03 -17.04 -1.66
CA PRO A 72 -17.21 -16.03 -0.99
C PRO A 72 -16.20 -15.33 -1.91
N LEU A 73 -15.51 -16.07 -2.75
CA LEU A 73 -14.54 -15.51 -3.69
C LEU A 73 -15.23 -14.69 -4.78
N ASP A 74 -16.41 -15.12 -5.27
CA ASP A 74 -17.22 -14.38 -6.23
C ASP A 74 -17.73 -13.03 -5.67
N ASN A 75 -17.90 -12.92 -4.35
CA ASN A 75 -18.25 -11.65 -3.71
C ASN A 75 -17.14 -10.60 -3.77
N VAL A 76 -15.90 -10.97 -3.98
CA VAL A 76 -14.74 -10.05 -4.07
C VAL A 76 -14.23 -9.94 -5.51
N ALA A 77 -14.23 -11.05 -6.22
CA ALA A 77 -13.77 -11.16 -7.61
C ALA A 77 -14.77 -12.01 -8.43
N PRO A 78 -15.92 -11.44 -8.81
CA PRO A 78 -16.95 -12.13 -9.56
C PRO A 78 -16.43 -12.66 -10.89
N LYS A 79 -17.00 -13.81 -11.30
CA LYS A 79 -16.77 -14.39 -12.62
C LYS A 79 -17.34 -13.46 -13.69
N GLN A 80 -16.60 -13.32 -14.80
CA GLN A 80 -17.08 -12.60 -15.96
C GLN A 80 -17.78 -13.60 -16.88
N GLU A 81 -19.04 -13.33 -17.18
CA GLU A 81 -19.80 -14.06 -18.19
C GLU A 81 -19.78 -13.30 -19.51
N TYR A 82 -19.24 -13.88 -20.55
CA TYR A 82 -19.27 -13.31 -21.89
C TYR A 82 -20.42 -13.95 -22.68
N PRO A 83 -21.52 -13.19 -22.94
CA PRO A 83 -22.59 -13.67 -23.78
C PRO A 83 -22.10 -14.04 -25.18
N GLY A 84 -22.25 -15.28 -25.59
CA GLY A 84 -21.98 -15.73 -26.96
C GLY A 84 -20.66 -16.46 -27.22
N SER A 85 -19.80 -16.68 -26.23
CA SER A 85 -18.61 -17.51 -26.42
C SER A 85 -18.97 -19.02 -26.34
N SER A 86 -19.15 -19.64 -27.49
CA SER A 86 -19.42 -21.08 -27.61
C SER A 86 -18.19 -21.97 -27.36
N HIS A 87 -17.01 -21.40 -27.24
CA HIS A 87 -15.75 -22.10 -26.96
C HIS A 87 -15.24 -21.76 -25.56
N TYR A 88 -15.97 -22.20 -24.55
CA TYR A 88 -15.47 -22.15 -23.19
C TYR A 88 -14.32 -23.17 -23.05
N ASP A 89 -13.11 -22.65 -22.83
CA ASP A 89 -12.09 -23.44 -22.17
C ASP A 89 -12.56 -23.67 -20.73
N HIS A 90 -13.26 -24.77 -20.48
CA HIS A 90 -13.85 -25.11 -19.18
C HIS A 90 -12.82 -25.16 -18.04
N ALA A 91 -11.52 -25.12 -18.36
CA ALA A 91 -10.44 -25.11 -17.41
C ALA A 91 -10.11 -23.70 -16.86
N ARG A 92 -10.50 -22.62 -17.55
CA ARG A 92 -10.18 -21.23 -17.21
C ARG A 92 -11.44 -20.43 -16.88
N VAL A 93 -11.32 -19.58 -15.87
CA VAL A 93 -12.38 -18.65 -15.45
C VAL A 93 -11.79 -17.25 -15.39
N GLU A 94 -12.39 -16.33 -16.13
CA GLU A 94 -12.06 -14.92 -15.99
C GLU A 94 -12.82 -14.32 -14.82
N ARG A 95 -12.13 -13.48 -14.05
CA ARG A 95 -12.66 -12.78 -12.88
C ARG A 95 -12.23 -11.33 -12.91
N ARG A 96 -13.05 -10.46 -12.34
CA ARG A 96 -12.74 -9.05 -12.16
C ARG A 96 -12.91 -8.67 -10.70
N PHE A 97 -11.90 -8.05 -10.09
CA PHE A 97 -12.07 -7.49 -8.74
C PHE A 97 -13.12 -6.38 -8.76
N LEU A 98 -13.96 -6.33 -7.73
CA LEU A 98 -15.03 -5.32 -7.61
C LEU A 98 -14.50 -3.90 -7.66
N HIS A 99 -13.31 -3.68 -7.13
CA HIS A 99 -12.67 -2.37 -7.15
C HIS A 99 -11.15 -2.49 -7.24
N ARG A 100 -10.52 -1.59 -7.97
CA ARG A 100 -9.08 -1.51 -8.15
C ARG A 100 -8.33 -1.46 -6.81
N THR A 101 -8.77 -0.65 -5.86
CA THR A 101 -8.10 -0.51 -4.56
C THR A 101 -8.13 -1.78 -3.70
N LEU A 102 -9.15 -2.64 -3.84
CA LEU A 102 -9.15 -3.96 -3.19
C LEU A 102 -8.09 -4.86 -3.79
N TRP A 103 -7.91 -4.78 -5.11
CA TRP A 103 -6.84 -5.53 -5.78
C TRP A 103 -5.46 -5.06 -5.33
N GLU A 104 -5.20 -3.76 -5.36
CA GLU A 104 -3.96 -3.13 -4.89
C GLU A 104 -3.64 -3.52 -3.44
N TYR A 105 -4.64 -3.51 -2.57
CA TYR A 105 -4.50 -3.97 -1.19
C TYR A 105 -4.11 -5.46 -1.11
N LEU A 106 -4.76 -6.34 -1.89
CA LEU A 106 -4.47 -7.78 -1.89
C LEU A 106 -3.05 -8.07 -2.40
N VAL A 107 -2.58 -7.36 -3.44
CA VAL A 107 -1.19 -7.44 -3.91
C VAL A 107 -0.23 -6.99 -2.82
N SER A 108 -0.51 -5.87 -2.17
CA SER A 108 0.30 -5.34 -1.07
C SER A 108 0.39 -6.34 0.10
N GLU A 109 -0.73 -6.92 0.50
CA GLU A 109 -0.75 -7.97 1.54
C GLU A 109 0.03 -9.23 1.11
N HIS A 110 -0.10 -9.67 -0.14
CA HIS A 110 0.65 -10.82 -0.64
C HIS A 110 2.15 -10.61 -0.51
N ILE A 111 2.65 -9.47 -0.97
CA ILE A 111 4.07 -9.11 -0.87
C ILE A 111 4.50 -9.06 0.60
N ALA A 112 3.72 -8.37 1.45
CA ALA A 112 4.06 -8.15 2.85
C ALA A 112 4.09 -9.42 3.69
N THR A 113 3.22 -10.39 3.40
CA THR A 113 3.06 -11.60 4.21
C THR A 113 3.85 -12.80 3.67
N THR A 114 4.02 -12.87 2.34
CA THR A 114 4.59 -14.05 1.68
C THR A 114 6.07 -13.90 1.35
N PHE A 115 6.55 -12.66 1.09
CA PHE A 115 7.93 -12.44 0.64
C PHE A 115 8.87 -12.15 1.82
N SER A 116 10.11 -12.59 1.66
CA SER A 116 11.21 -12.05 2.48
C SER A 116 11.50 -10.60 2.06
N ALA A 117 12.16 -9.82 2.93
CA ALA A 117 12.52 -8.44 2.60
C ALA A 117 13.31 -8.32 1.29
N ALA A 118 14.22 -9.26 1.02
CA ALA A 118 15.00 -9.28 -0.22
C ALA A 118 14.12 -9.59 -1.45
N LYS A 119 13.20 -10.55 -1.34
CA LYS A 119 12.27 -10.87 -2.43
C LYS A 119 11.30 -9.73 -2.67
N ALA A 120 10.81 -9.08 -1.60
CA ALA A 120 9.94 -7.91 -1.70
C ALA A 120 10.68 -6.74 -2.36
N ALA A 121 11.92 -6.43 -1.95
CA ALA A 121 12.73 -5.38 -2.58
C ALA A 121 12.90 -5.64 -4.08
N LYS A 122 13.26 -6.87 -4.47
CA LYS A 122 13.41 -7.24 -5.89
C LYS A 122 12.11 -7.07 -6.68
N ALA A 123 10.96 -7.40 -6.09
CA ALA A 123 9.66 -7.29 -6.74
C ALA A 123 9.20 -5.83 -6.87
N LEU A 124 9.49 -4.99 -5.87
CA LEU A 124 9.03 -3.60 -5.82
C LEU A 124 9.95 -2.62 -6.57
N LEU A 125 11.25 -2.92 -6.64
CA LEU A 125 12.27 -2.04 -7.21
C LEU A 125 11.93 -1.53 -8.63
N PRO A 126 11.46 -2.36 -9.59
CA PRO A 126 11.12 -1.88 -10.93
C PRO A 126 10.02 -0.82 -10.97
N HIS A 127 9.16 -0.80 -9.95
CA HIS A 127 7.97 0.06 -9.88
C HIS A 127 8.18 1.35 -9.08
N ILE A 128 9.34 1.52 -8.44
CA ILE A 128 9.64 2.73 -7.65
C ILE A 128 9.75 3.97 -8.55
N TRP A 129 10.24 3.78 -9.77
CA TRP A 129 10.60 4.87 -10.68
C TRP A 129 9.44 5.22 -11.62
N PHE A 130 8.48 6.02 -11.09
CA PHE A 130 7.40 6.60 -11.91
C PHE A 130 6.44 5.59 -12.56
N ASP A 131 6.18 4.48 -11.90
CA ASP A 131 5.13 3.56 -12.29
C ASP A 131 3.80 4.00 -11.65
N PRO A 132 2.92 4.70 -12.39
CA PRO A 132 1.68 5.25 -11.83
C PRO A 132 0.72 4.14 -11.39
N GLU A 133 0.83 2.95 -11.99
CA GLU A 133 -0.01 1.81 -11.68
C GLU A 133 0.30 1.22 -10.30
N TRP A 134 1.50 1.50 -9.75
CA TRP A 134 1.97 0.96 -8.48
C TRP A 134 2.05 2.00 -7.34
N HIS A 135 1.67 3.24 -7.59
CA HIS A 135 1.85 4.32 -6.61
C HIS A 135 1.12 4.09 -5.28
N VAL A 136 -0.04 3.41 -5.28
CA VAL A 136 -0.77 3.02 -4.06
C VAL A 136 -0.20 1.74 -3.45
N THR A 137 0.14 0.78 -4.30
CA THR A 137 0.61 -0.56 -3.87
C THR A 137 1.96 -0.50 -3.17
N LEU A 138 2.90 0.33 -3.67
CA LEU A 138 4.26 0.44 -3.14
C LEU A 138 4.30 0.81 -1.65
N PRO A 139 3.79 1.99 -1.23
CA PRO A 139 3.85 2.39 0.18
C PRO A 139 3.05 1.44 1.06
N MET A 140 1.93 0.92 0.58
CA MET A 140 1.07 -0.01 1.32
C MET A 140 1.76 -1.35 1.57
N ALA A 141 2.47 -1.91 0.57
CA ALA A 141 3.22 -3.16 0.70
C ALA A 141 4.39 -3.03 1.68
N ILE A 142 5.14 -1.92 1.60
CA ILE A 142 6.28 -1.67 2.49
C ILE A 142 5.79 -1.44 3.93
N ALA A 143 4.75 -0.60 4.13
CA ALA A 143 4.18 -0.33 5.44
C ALA A 143 3.63 -1.59 6.12
N ALA A 144 3.03 -2.51 5.34
CA ALA A 144 2.51 -3.76 5.84
C ALA A 144 3.58 -4.82 6.13
N HIS A 145 4.78 -4.70 5.54
CA HIS A 145 5.81 -5.74 5.61
C HIS A 145 6.37 -5.88 7.03
N ARG A 146 6.37 -7.11 7.56
CA ARG A 146 6.84 -7.42 8.93
C ARG A 146 8.31 -7.04 9.19
N ARG A 147 9.15 -7.00 8.15
CA ARG A 147 10.56 -6.58 8.18
C ARG A 147 10.75 -5.28 7.40
N ARG A 148 9.86 -4.30 7.60
CA ARG A 148 9.86 -3.04 6.83
C ARG A 148 11.17 -2.29 6.88
N SER A 149 11.79 -2.18 8.07
CA SER A 149 13.10 -1.51 8.20
C SER A 149 14.15 -2.15 7.29
N ARG A 150 14.22 -3.48 7.25
CA ARG A 150 15.16 -4.18 6.37
C ARG A 150 14.80 -4.03 4.90
N LEU A 151 13.51 -4.00 4.57
CA LEU A 151 13.06 -3.77 3.21
C LEU A 151 13.43 -2.36 2.74
N VAL A 152 13.20 -1.35 3.56
CA VAL A 152 13.60 0.03 3.27
C VAL A 152 15.13 0.15 3.16
N ASP A 153 15.89 -0.50 4.04
CA ASP A 153 17.37 -0.50 3.93
C ASP A 153 17.84 -1.07 2.57
N LEU A 154 17.19 -2.13 2.09
CA LEU A 154 17.51 -2.71 0.78
C LEU A 154 17.17 -1.78 -0.38
N LEU A 155 16.02 -1.12 -0.33
CA LEU A 155 15.63 -0.14 -1.34
C LEU A 155 16.55 1.09 -1.30
N TRP A 156 16.94 1.51 -0.09
CA TRP A 156 17.82 2.66 0.13
C TRP A 156 19.24 2.46 -0.41
N THR A 157 19.68 1.25 -0.71
CA THR A 157 20.97 1.00 -1.38
C THR A 157 21.06 1.65 -2.77
N HIS A 158 19.93 2.06 -3.34
CA HIS A 158 19.83 2.78 -4.61
C HIS A 158 19.89 4.30 -4.46
N HIS A 159 19.83 4.81 -3.23
CA HIS A 159 20.04 6.22 -2.93
C HIS A 159 21.53 6.55 -2.95
N THR A 160 21.92 7.69 -3.49
CA THR A 160 23.32 8.16 -3.55
C THR A 160 23.46 9.56 -2.95
N ASP A 161 24.53 9.76 -2.19
CA ASP A 161 24.81 11.05 -1.53
C ASP A 161 25.33 12.11 -2.51
N SER A 162 25.82 11.71 -3.67
CA SER A 162 26.33 12.60 -4.71
C SER A 162 25.67 12.31 -6.06
N PRO A 163 24.37 12.62 -6.20
CA PRO A 163 23.61 12.24 -7.37
C PRO A 163 23.92 13.08 -8.60
N THR A 164 24.00 12.44 -9.77
CA THR A 164 23.79 13.11 -11.05
C THR A 164 22.34 13.63 -11.14
N PRO A 165 22.00 14.54 -12.08
CA PRO A 165 20.63 15.02 -12.23
C PRO A 165 19.59 13.89 -12.37
N ALA A 166 19.88 12.82 -13.10
CA ALA A 166 19.02 11.67 -13.24
C ALA A 166 18.89 10.87 -11.93
N GLN A 167 19.98 10.67 -11.21
CA GLN A 167 19.99 10.00 -9.91
C GLN A 167 19.27 10.83 -8.84
N LYS A 168 19.27 12.17 -8.95
CA LYS A 168 18.50 13.01 -8.04
C LYS A 168 17.00 12.70 -8.10
N VAL A 169 16.45 12.52 -9.28
CA VAL A 169 15.05 12.14 -9.47
C VAL A 169 14.73 10.80 -8.79
N VAL A 170 15.66 9.86 -8.88
CA VAL A 170 15.56 8.55 -8.21
C VAL A 170 15.59 8.72 -6.68
N ASN A 171 16.51 9.52 -6.17
CA ASN A 171 16.59 9.83 -4.75
C ASN A 171 15.32 10.48 -4.24
N ASP A 172 14.84 11.54 -4.92
CA ASP A 172 13.65 12.28 -4.54
C ASP A 172 12.42 11.33 -4.43
N ARG A 173 12.28 10.39 -5.36
CA ARG A 173 11.19 9.41 -5.31
C ARG A 173 11.34 8.39 -4.18
N LEU A 174 12.55 7.92 -3.88
CA LEU A 174 12.80 7.05 -2.71
C LEU A 174 12.51 7.76 -1.39
N GLU A 175 12.92 9.02 -1.27
CA GLU A 175 12.69 9.84 -0.10
C GLU A 175 11.20 10.05 0.14
N GLU A 176 10.46 10.42 -0.91
CA GLU A 176 9.00 10.55 -0.89
C GLU A 176 8.32 9.23 -0.46
N LEU A 177 8.71 8.10 -1.07
CA LEU A 177 8.17 6.79 -0.75
C LEU A 177 8.40 6.42 0.73
N VAL A 178 9.58 6.71 1.27
CA VAL A 178 9.88 6.45 2.69
C VAL A 178 8.97 7.30 3.60
N LEU A 179 8.69 8.55 3.23
CA LEU A 179 7.75 9.40 3.97
C LEU A 179 6.30 8.93 3.85
N GLU A 180 5.86 8.48 2.66
CA GLU A 180 4.55 7.86 2.47
C GLU A 180 4.35 6.62 3.34
N VAL A 181 5.39 5.78 3.45
CA VAL A 181 5.39 4.61 4.34
C VAL A 181 5.36 5.04 5.81
N ALA A 182 6.15 6.04 6.19
CA ALA A 182 6.17 6.57 7.55
C ALA A 182 4.80 7.12 7.97
N ALA A 183 4.07 7.76 7.05
CA ALA A 183 2.73 8.26 7.30
C ALA A 183 1.71 7.16 7.68
N GLN A 184 2.00 5.89 7.36
CA GLN A 184 1.14 4.74 7.60
C GLN A 184 1.61 3.84 8.77
N THR A 185 2.68 4.23 9.49
CA THR A 185 3.38 3.37 10.45
C THR A 185 3.86 4.14 11.67
N ASP A 186 3.93 3.46 12.81
CA ASP A 186 4.41 4.06 14.04
C ASP A 186 5.96 4.10 14.11
N PRO A 187 6.55 5.13 14.77
CA PRO A 187 8.00 5.25 14.92
C PRO A 187 8.65 4.03 15.58
N GLU A 188 7.93 3.37 16.49
CA GLU A 188 8.43 2.21 17.24
C GLU A 188 8.67 0.99 16.37
N ASP A 189 7.98 0.90 15.25
CA ASP A 189 8.10 -0.20 14.28
C ASP A 189 9.41 -0.18 13.48
N TRP A 190 10.24 0.86 13.66
CA TRP A 190 11.43 1.10 12.86
C TRP A 190 12.71 0.99 13.67
N ASN A 191 13.78 0.52 13.03
CA ASN A 191 15.12 0.55 13.64
C ASN A 191 15.62 2.00 13.80
N LYS A 192 16.65 2.18 14.64
CA LYS A 192 17.21 3.51 14.97
C LYS A 192 17.67 4.28 13.74
N ALA A 193 18.29 3.61 12.77
CA ALA A 193 18.83 4.24 11.56
C ALA A 193 17.70 4.80 10.69
N ASN A 194 16.64 4.01 10.44
CA ASN A 194 15.50 4.46 9.65
C ASN A 194 14.70 5.56 10.36
N ARG A 195 14.57 5.50 11.69
CA ARG A 195 13.97 6.61 12.45
C ARG A 195 14.72 7.92 12.25
N ALA A 196 16.04 7.90 12.33
CA ALA A 196 16.86 9.08 12.09
C ALA A 196 16.71 9.60 10.64
N ARG A 197 16.73 8.69 9.67
CA ARG A 197 16.50 9.00 8.24
C ARG A 197 15.15 9.68 8.01
N ILE A 198 14.07 9.08 8.49
CA ILE A 198 12.70 9.62 8.33
C ILE A 198 12.60 11.02 8.95
N ARG A 199 13.19 11.25 10.12
CA ARG A 199 13.20 12.57 10.74
C ARG A 199 13.95 13.60 9.88
N ALA A 200 15.14 13.27 9.39
CA ALA A 200 15.91 14.15 8.51
C ALA A 200 15.16 14.46 7.21
N LEU A 201 14.52 13.45 6.59
CA LEU A 201 13.71 13.66 5.39
C LEU A 201 12.53 14.60 5.65
N ARG A 202 11.81 14.43 6.77
CA ARG A 202 10.71 15.33 7.12
C ARG A 202 11.17 16.80 7.22
N ASP A 203 12.32 17.03 7.81
CA ASP A 203 12.86 18.37 7.96
C ASP A 203 13.17 19.01 6.59
N ASN A 204 13.64 18.22 5.64
CA ASN A 204 13.96 18.66 4.30
C ASN A 204 12.71 18.86 3.42
N PHE A 205 11.68 18.01 3.58
CA PHE A 205 10.47 18.05 2.75
C PHE A 205 9.37 18.96 3.28
N ALA A 206 9.43 19.36 4.54
CA ALA A 206 8.39 20.20 5.16
C ALA A 206 7.97 21.43 4.32
N PRO A 207 8.90 22.16 3.67
CA PRO A 207 8.53 23.32 2.84
C PRO A 207 7.83 22.98 1.53
N HIS A 208 8.00 21.74 1.02
CA HIS A 208 7.62 21.35 -0.33
C HIS A 208 6.41 20.44 -0.39
N GLN A 209 6.18 19.64 0.65
CA GLN A 209 5.09 18.66 0.69
C GLN A 209 4.36 18.67 2.04
N PRO A 210 3.62 19.74 2.33
CA PRO A 210 2.98 19.93 3.64
C PRO A 210 1.98 18.81 3.99
N GLY A 211 1.22 18.29 3.03
CA GLY A 211 0.26 17.22 3.27
C GLY A 211 0.92 15.91 3.71
N LEU A 212 2.05 15.55 3.10
CA LEU A 212 2.81 14.36 3.48
C LEU A 212 3.44 14.51 4.87
N ILE A 213 3.96 15.69 5.17
CA ILE A 213 4.50 16.01 6.49
C ILE A 213 3.38 16.01 7.55
N ALA A 214 2.21 16.54 7.23
CA ALA A 214 1.06 16.51 8.12
C ALA A 214 0.65 15.08 8.49
N SER A 215 0.56 14.18 7.49
CA SER A 215 0.20 12.77 7.71
C SER A 215 1.24 11.99 8.53
N SER A 216 2.50 12.44 8.54
CA SER A 216 3.59 11.85 9.34
C SER A 216 3.93 12.64 10.62
N ALA A 217 3.04 13.52 11.09
CA ALA A 217 3.28 14.40 12.24
C ALA A 217 3.64 13.64 13.54
N HIS A 218 3.09 12.44 13.75
CA HIS A 218 3.36 11.56 14.90
C HIS A 218 4.84 11.14 15.03
N TRP A 219 5.68 11.40 14.02
CA TRP A 219 7.12 11.16 14.07
C TRP A 219 7.92 12.32 14.70
N GLY A 220 7.29 13.47 14.92
CA GLY A 220 7.95 14.67 15.43
C GLY A 220 7.87 14.83 16.94
N SER A 221 8.77 15.63 17.53
CA SER A 221 8.58 16.19 18.86
C SER A 221 7.58 17.36 18.81
N PRO A 222 6.94 17.75 19.91
CA PRO A 222 6.05 18.90 19.96
C PRO A 222 6.68 20.20 19.42
N SER A 223 7.94 20.48 19.77
CA SER A 223 8.68 21.63 19.27
C SER A 223 8.91 21.61 17.77
N HIS A 224 9.14 20.41 17.21
CA HIS A 224 9.31 20.20 15.79
C HIS A 224 8.01 20.39 15.02
N VAL A 225 6.91 19.89 15.57
CA VAL A 225 5.56 20.10 15.04
C VAL A 225 5.20 21.57 15.03
N LYS A 226 5.56 22.34 16.07
CA LYS A 226 5.34 23.79 16.14
C LYS A 226 6.11 24.54 15.04
N ALA A 227 7.35 24.15 14.75
CA ALA A 227 8.13 24.73 13.65
C ALA A 227 7.52 24.44 12.27
N ILE A 228 7.03 23.20 12.05
CA ILE A 228 6.31 22.84 10.83
C ILE A 228 5.02 23.63 10.68
N LEU A 229 4.23 23.77 11.75
CA LEU A 229 3.01 24.58 11.76
C LEU A 229 3.29 26.03 11.39
N ALA A 230 4.32 26.64 11.98
CA ALA A 230 4.72 28.01 11.67
C ALA A 230 5.10 28.17 10.18
N ALA A 231 5.83 27.22 9.61
CA ALA A 231 6.18 27.22 8.19
C ALA A 231 4.95 27.06 7.28
N LEU A 232 4.02 26.17 7.64
CA LEU A 232 2.81 25.87 6.87
C LEU A 232 1.80 27.02 6.88
N LEU A 233 1.71 27.80 7.94
CA LEU A 233 0.86 29.00 8.02
C LEU A 233 1.14 30.01 6.90
N HIS A 234 2.39 30.06 6.44
CA HIS A 234 2.80 30.97 5.35
C HIS A 234 2.55 30.35 3.95
N VAL A 235 2.51 29.03 3.81
CA VAL A 235 2.49 28.33 2.50
C VAL A 235 1.11 27.79 2.15
N ALA A 236 0.38 27.20 3.10
CA ALA A 236 -0.87 26.52 2.83
C ALA A 236 -1.86 26.59 4.02
N PRO A 237 -2.57 27.71 4.22
CA PRO A 237 -3.45 27.91 5.40
C PRO A 237 -4.55 26.83 5.56
N ARG A 238 -5.02 26.24 4.46
CA ARG A 238 -6.06 25.16 4.52
C ARG A 238 -5.51 23.84 5.05
N GLU A 239 -4.27 23.54 4.76
CA GLU A 239 -3.57 22.32 5.22
C GLU A 239 -3.30 22.38 6.74
N VAL A 240 -3.10 23.59 7.28
CA VAL A 240 -2.83 23.81 8.70
C VAL A 240 -3.99 23.34 9.58
N ASN A 241 -5.24 23.57 9.19
CA ASN A 241 -6.39 23.13 9.96
C ASN A 241 -6.48 21.59 10.02
N ASN A 242 -6.16 20.92 8.92
CA ASN A 242 -6.10 19.46 8.89
C ASN A 242 -4.98 18.92 9.78
N LEU A 243 -3.83 19.60 9.78
CA LEU A 243 -2.69 19.26 10.63
C LEU A 243 -3.01 19.47 12.10
N ILE A 244 -3.59 20.61 12.47
CA ILE A 244 -4.03 20.90 13.85
C ILE A 244 -4.99 19.80 14.34
N ASN A 245 -6.00 19.47 13.54
CA ASN A 245 -6.95 18.41 13.90
C ASN A 245 -6.28 17.03 14.07
N THR A 246 -5.26 16.73 13.27
CA THR A 246 -4.48 15.50 13.38
C THR A 246 -3.67 15.49 14.68
N LEU A 247 -3.01 16.60 14.99
CA LEU A 247 -2.18 16.76 16.19
C LEU A 247 -3.02 16.70 17.48
N LEU A 248 -4.20 17.32 17.48
CA LEU A 248 -5.13 17.26 18.61
C LEU A 248 -5.62 15.83 18.88
N LYS A 249 -5.75 15.01 17.86
CA LYS A 249 -6.11 13.59 18.01
C LYS A 249 -4.97 12.75 18.57
N LEU A 250 -3.73 13.10 18.25
CA LEU A 250 -2.54 12.35 18.67
C LEU A 250 -2.09 12.70 20.10
N ASN A 251 -2.33 13.93 20.53
CA ASN A 251 -1.85 14.42 21.83
C ASN A 251 -2.85 15.40 22.49
N PRO A 252 -4.02 14.91 22.91
CA PRO A 252 -5.12 15.76 23.39
C PRO A 252 -4.80 16.53 24.70
N THR A 253 -3.71 16.13 25.40
CA THR A 253 -3.31 16.74 26.70
C THR A 253 -2.19 17.80 26.56
N ASP A 254 -1.57 17.92 25.40
CA ASP A 254 -0.43 18.83 25.20
C ASP A 254 -0.89 20.15 24.54
N THR A 255 -1.51 21.00 25.36
CA THR A 255 -2.02 22.32 24.94
C THR A 255 -0.92 23.30 24.57
N GLU A 256 0.34 23.09 25.01
CA GLU A 256 1.47 23.97 24.71
C GLU A 256 1.96 23.81 23.25
N ALA A 257 1.68 22.69 22.61
CA ALA A 257 2.06 22.46 21.22
C ALA A 257 1.25 23.31 20.21
N TYR A 258 0.13 23.93 20.66
CA TYR A 258 -0.86 24.58 19.79
C TYR A 258 -1.03 26.09 20.06
N SER A 259 -0.30 26.63 21.04
CA SER A 259 -0.32 28.07 21.37
C SER A 259 0.81 28.86 20.62
#